data_2a5f62cf087e73ff1fb317e65bfaa7e6
#
_entry.id   2a5f62cf087e73ff1fb317e65bfaa7e6
#
_cell.length_a   1.000
_cell.length_b   1.000
_cell.length_c   1.000
_cell.angle_alpha   90.00
_cell.angle_beta   90.00
_cell.angle_gamma   90.00
#
_symmetry.space_group_name_H-M   'P 1'
#
loop_
_entity.id
_entity.type
_entity.pdbx_description
1 polymer ?
#
loop_
_entity_poly.entity_id
_entity_poly.type
_entity_poly.pdbx_seq_one_letter_code
_entity_poly.pdbx_strand_id
1 'polypeptide(L)'
;EMCIRDRKSHLELKSTHQSLTGEETSLMLDLGLAPKQARRASAQLLYFKDSASVEDFLTRIGAPHAAMELMQAKVEKNLRNTINRQVNCETANLVKAADASARQIAAIKSVLREGGEEAFPDNLRETVRLRLSYPTDSLTELARRFDPPISKPGLSHRLKKITEFAAKEN
;
A
#
# COMPACT_ATOMS: atom_id res chain seq x y z
N GLU A 1 14.78 -29.23 12.86
CA GLU A 1 15.33 -28.22 11.95
C GLU A 1 14.30 -27.10 11.75
N MET A 2 14.60 -25.92 12.26
CA MET A 2 13.71 -24.75 12.19
C MET A 2 14.00 -23.99 10.89
N CYS A 3 13.06 -24.02 9.95
CA CYS A 3 13.20 -23.30 8.69
C CYS A 3 12.32 -22.04 8.70
N ILE A 4 12.95 -20.87 8.83
CA ILE A 4 12.29 -19.57 8.69
C ILE A 4 12.32 -19.19 7.23
N ARG A 5 11.25 -19.47 6.49
CA ARG A 5 11.05 -18.98 5.12
C ARG A 5 10.39 -17.60 5.11
N ASP A 6 10.93 -16.73 4.33
CA ASP A 6 10.81 -15.27 4.24
C ASP A 6 9.39 -14.64 4.11
N ARG A 7 8.31 -15.39 4.11
CA ARG A 7 6.96 -14.85 3.86
C ARG A 7 5.91 -15.04 4.97
N LYS A 8 6.10 -16.01 5.87
CA LYS A 8 5.24 -16.20 7.07
C LYS A 8 6.04 -16.97 8.11
N SER A 9 5.94 -16.57 9.38
CA SER A 9 6.49 -17.36 10.48
C SER A 9 5.89 -18.78 10.40
N HIS A 10 6.74 -19.77 10.36
CA HIS A 10 6.37 -21.16 10.10
C HIS A 10 7.29 -22.05 10.91
N LEU A 11 6.72 -22.93 11.69
CA LEU A 11 7.44 -23.93 12.46
C LEU A 11 7.03 -25.32 11.96
N GLU A 12 8.00 -26.15 11.58
CA GLU A 12 7.79 -27.56 11.23
C GLU A 12 8.56 -28.45 12.19
N LEU A 13 7.89 -29.45 12.73
CA LEU A 13 8.47 -30.59 13.44
C LEU A 13 8.36 -31.78 12.53
N LYS A 14 9.51 -32.40 12.23
CA LYS A 14 9.60 -33.55 11.32
C LYS A 14 9.91 -34.81 12.10
N SER A 15 9.07 -35.82 12.01
CA SER A 15 9.27 -37.15 12.56
C SER A 15 9.24 -38.20 11.47
N THR A 16 10.11 -39.21 11.57
CA THR A 16 10.12 -40.40 10.69
C THR A 16 9.29 -41.54 11.27
N HIS A 17 8.92 -41.48 12.55
CA HIS A 17 8.16 -42.50 13.25
C HIS A 17 6.70 -42.07 13.45
N GLN A 18 5.79 -42.85 12.91
CA GLN A 18 4.36 -42.54 12.95
C GLN A 18 3.76 -42.58 14.37
N SER A 19 4.22 -43.49 15.23
CA SER A 19 3.79 -43.59 16.62
C SER A 19 4.15 -42.32 17.41
N LEU A 20 5.39 -41.81 17.27
CA LEU A 20 5.86 -40.60 17.91
C LEU A 20 5.04 -39.39 17.51
N THR A 21 4.67 -39.27 16.25
CA THR A 21 3.85 -38.13 15.77
C THR A 21 2.47 -38.08 16.45
N GLY A 22 1.88 -39.24 16.71
CA GLY A 22 0.62 -39.33 17.47
C GLY A 22 0.77 -38.85 18.91
N GLU A 23 1.81 -39.29 19.60
CA GLU A 23 2.12 -38.88 20.97
C GLU A 23 2.46 -37.38 21.06
N GLU A 24 3.30 -36.88 20.14
CA GLU A 24 3.62 -35.45 20.02
C GLU A 24 2.36 -34.59 19.80
N THR A 25 1.45 -35.06 18.95
CA THR A 25 0.18 -34.34 18.70
C THR A 25 -0.69 -34.32 19.94
N SER A 26 -0.83 -35.46 20.64
CA SER A 26 -1.63 -35.53 21.87
C SER A 26 -1.08 -34.60 22.95
N LEU A 27 0.24 -34.63 23.16
CA LEU A 27 0.91 -33.75 24.11
C LEU A 27 0.72 -32.27 23.78
N MET A 28 0.78 -31.90 22.50
CA MET A 28 0.54 -30.53 22.08
C MET A 28 -0.91 -30.10 22.32
N LEU A 29 -1.86 -30.98 22.05
CA LEU A 29 -3.28 -30.71 22.31
C LEU A 29 -3.55 -30.55 23.81
N ASP A 30 -2.93 -31.36 24.66
CA ASP A 30 -3.04 -31.25 26.15
C ASP A 30 -2.44 -29.90 26.61
N LEU A 31 -1.44 -29.38 25.94
CA LEU A 31 -0.89 -28.05 26.17
C LEU A 31 -1.72 -26.93 25.53
N GLY A 32 -2.84 -27.22 24.92
CA GLY A 32 -3.69 -26.23 24.24
C GLY A 32 -3.13 -25.73 22.89
N LEU A 33 -2.14 -26.42 22.33
CA LEU A 33 -1.56 -26.14 21.03
C LEU A 33 -2.21 -27.04 19.98
N ALA A 34 -2.67 -26.47 18.85
CA ALA A 34 -3.32 -27.23 17.78
C ALA A 34 -2.44 -27.25 16.50
N PRO A 35 -1.44 -28.15 16.43
CA PRO A 35 -0.61 -28.26 15.24
C PRO A 35 -1.41 -28.82 14.06
N LYS A 36 -1.07 -28.38 12.86
CA LYS A 36 -1.54 -29.01 11.63
C LYS A 36 -0.62 -30.18 11.28
N GLN A 37 -1.20 -31.20 10.65
CA GLN A 37 -0.47 -32.38 10.22
C GLN A 37 -0.34 -32.39 8.71
N ALA A 38 0.80 -32.86 8.21
CA ALA A 38 1.03 -33.14 6.81
C ALA A 38 2.00 -34.33 6.68
N ARG A 39 1.96 -34.99 5.54
CA ARG A 39 2.92 -36.06 5.17
C ARG A 39 3.72 -35.58 3.98
N ARG A 40 5.05 -35.70 4.06
CA ARG A 40 5.94 -35.40 2.95
C ARG A 40 6.93 -36.52 2.76
N ALA A 41 6.80 -37.27 1.65
CA ALA A 41 7.53 -38.52 1.40
C ALA A 41 7.32 -39.55 2.52
N SER A 42 8.38 -39.95 3.22
CA SER A 42 8.34 -40.90 4.34
C SER A 42 8.20 -40.21 5.72
N ALA A 43 8.15 -38.90 5.78
CA ALA A 43 8.12 -38.18 7.04
C ALA A 43 6.73 -37.63 7.36
N GLN A 44 6.37 -37.67 8.64
CA GLN A 44 5.23 -36.96 9.21
C GLN A 44 5.69 -35.56 9.64
N LEU A 45 4.84 -34.56 9.39
CA LEU A 45 5.11 -33.17 9.72
C LEU A 45 4.01 -32.65 10.63
N LEU A 46 4.38 -32.09 11.77
CA LEU A 46 3.53 -31.23 12.58
C LEU A 46 3.97 -29.80 12.34
N TYR A 47 3.03 -28.89 12.09
CA TYR A 47 3.40 -27.51 11.77
C TYR A 47 2.41 -26.47 12.24
N PHE A 48 2.94 -25.27 12.51
CA PHE A 48 2.18 -24.06 12.79
C PHE A 48 2.42 -23.06 11.65
N LYS A 49 1.35 -22.42 11.17
CA LYS A 49 1.42 -21.44 10.07
C LYS A 49 1.30 -19.98 10.55
N ASP A 50 0.79 -19.78 11.73
CA ASP A 50 0.60 -18.46 12.30
C ASP A 50 1.66 -18.19 13.37
N SER A 51 2.09 -16.94 13.46
CA SER A 51 3.15 -16.55 14.39
C SER A 51 2.72 -16.64 15.86
N ALA A 52 1.44 -16.48 16.15
CA ALA A 52 0.95 -16.55 17.54
C ALA A 52 1.09 -17.97 18.09
N SER A 53 0.70 -18.99 17.31
CA SER A 53 0.90 -20.40 17.68
C SER A 53 2.37 -20.78 17.79
N VAL A 54 3.26 -20.20 16.95
CA VAL A 54 4.71 -20.44 17.06
C VAL A 54 5.28 -19.78 18.32
N GLU A 55 4.87 -18.55 18.63
CA GLU A 55 5.27 -17.80 19.83
C GLU A 55 4.84 -18.56 21.11
N ASP A 56 3.60 -19.06 21.14
CA ASP A 56 3.06 -19.85 22.26
C ASP A 56 3.80 -21.17 22.39
N PHE A 57 4.03 -21.90 21.30
CA PHE A 57 4.82 -23.13 21.30
C PHE A 57 6.23 -22.89 21.87
N LEU A 58 6.96 -21.90 21.38
CA LEU A 58 8.32 -21.59 21.83
C LEU A 58 8.34 -21.25 23.32
N THR A 59 7.36 -20.51 23.80
CA THR A 59 7.25 -20.16 25.22
C THR A 59 7.03 -21.40 26.07
N ARG A 60 6.15 -22.31 25.66
CA ARG A 60 5.81 -23.53 26.42
C ARG A 60 6.93 -24.55 26.47
N ILE A 61 7.73 -24.65 25.43
CA ILE A 61 8.92 -25.55 25.43
C ILE A 61 10.14 -24.95 26.19
N GLY A 62 9.99 -23.79 26.82
CA GLY A 62 11.06 -23.15 27.59
C GLY A 62 12.04 -22.36 26.75
N ALA A 63 11.64 -21.88 25.56
CA ALA A 63 12.46 -21.04 24.68
C ALA A 63 11.88 -19.59 24.54
N PRO A 64 11.67 -18.86 25.67
CA PRO A 64 11.03 -17.55 25.62
C PRO A 64 11.86 -16.50 24.88
N HIS A 65 13.18 -16.64 24.87
CA HIS A 65 14.07 -15.74 24.12
C HIS A 65 13.80 -15.83 22.61
N ALA A 66 13.66 -17.04 22.06
CA ALA A 66 13.32 -17.24 20.66
C ALA A 66 11.91 -16.72 20.33
N ALA A 67 10.95 -16.83 21.25
CA ALA A 67 9.63 -16.24 21.10
C ALA A 67 9.70 -14.70 21.02
N MET A 68 10.50 -14.06 21.88
CA MET A 68 10.71 -12.62 21.86
C MET A 68 11.37 -12.13 20.55
N GLU A 69 12.40 -12.83 20.06
CA GLU A 69 13.03 -12.53 18.77
C GLU A 69 12.03 -12.60 17.62
N LEU A 70 11.17 -13.61 17.63
CA LEU A 70 10.11 -13.74 16.63
C LEU A 70 9.12 -12.57 16.68
N MET A 71 8.70 -12.16 17.90
CA MET A 71 7.84 -10.99 18.11
C MET A 71 8.49 -9.70 17.60
N GLN A 72 9.77 -9.47 17.90
CA GLN A 72 10.52 -8.30 17.42
C GLN A 72 10.60 -8.27 15.90
N ALA A 73 10.98 -9.39 15.27
CA ALA A 73 11.04 -9.50 13.80
C ALA A 73 9.68 -9.22 13.14
N LYS A 74 8.58 -9.63 13.79
CA LYS A 74 7.20 -9.37 13.34
C LYS A 74 6.85 -7.88 13.42
N VAL A 75 7.22 -7.21 14.52
CA VAL A 75 6.99 -5.77 14.69
C VAL A 75 7.77 -4.98 13.63
N GLU A 76 9.05 -5.27 13.43
CA GLU A 76 9.89 -4.63 12.42
C GLU A 76 9.33 -4.83 11.00
N LYS A 77 8.91 -6.05 10.67
CA LYS A 77 8.30 -6.36 9.38
C LYS A 77 7.02 -5.58 9.15
N ASN A 78 6.15 -5.50 10.17
CA ASN A 78 4.90 -4.75 10.07
C ASN A 78 5.16 -3.26 9.90
N LEU A 79 6.10 -2.70 10.66
CA LEU A 79 6.51 -1.29 10.53
C LEU A 79 7.04 -0.99 9.13
N ARG A 80 7.97 -1.83 8.63
CA ARG A 80 8.52 -1.70 7.27
C ARG A 80 7.43 -1.77 6.20
N ASN A 81 6.50 -2.73 6.33
CA ASN A 81 5.38 -2.87 5.40
C ASN A 81 4.45 -1.66 5.42
N THR A 82 4.19 -1.09 6.59
CA THR A 82 3.36 0.11 6.74
C THR A 82 4.01 1.31 6.08
N ILE A 83 5.31 1.54 6.35
CA ILE A 83 6.09 2.62 5.72
C ILE A 83 6.11 2.45 4.19
N ASN A 84 6.41 1.25 3.70
CA ASN A 84 6.45 1.00 2.26
C ASN A 84 5.09 1.26 1.58
N ARG A 85 3.98 0.86 2.22
CA ARG A 85 2.63 1.15 1.70
C ARG A 85 2.34 2.64 1.67
N GLN A 86 2.74 3.37 2.72
CA GLN A 86 2.55 4.82 2.77
C GLN A 86 3.36 5.51 1.67
N VAL A 87 4.66 5.21 1.55
CA VAL A 87 5.53 5.78 0.51
C VAL A 87 5.00 5.47 -0.89
N ASN A 88 4.59 4.23 -1.15
CA ASN A 88 4.04 3.85 -2.45
C ASN A 88 2.74 4.61 -2.76
N CYS A 89 1.87 4.80 -1.76
CA CYS A 89 0.64 5.56 -1.92
C CYS A 89 0.92 7.04 -2.22
N GLU A 90 1.81 7.67 -1.45
CA GLU A 90 2.21 9.07 -1.64
C GLU A 90 2.87 9.29 -3.00
N THR A 91 3.79 8.40 -3.40
CA THR A 91 4.46 8.44 -4.71
C THR A 91 3.44 8.31 -5.85
N ALA A 92 2.52 7.34 -5.77
CA ALA A 92 1.50 7.14 -6.79
C ALA A 92 0.56 8.36 -6.91
N ASN A 93 0.22 9.00 -5.78
CA ASN A 93 -0.60 10.21 -5.77
C ASN A 93 0.15 11.40 -6.39
N LEU A 94 1.45 11.55 -6.09
CA LEU A 94 2.29 12.59 -6.67
C LEU A 94 2.41 12.44 -8.19
N VAL A 95 2.69 11.22 -8.68
CA VAL A 95 2.77 10.93 -10.13
C VAL A 95 1.44 11.25 -10.82
N LYS A 96 0.30 10.79 -10.26
CA LYS A 96 -1.02 11.08 -10.82
C LYS A 96 -1.32 12.59 -10.87
N ALA A 97 -0.90 13.34 -9.85
CA ALA A 97 -1.08 14.80 -9.80
C ALA A 97 -0.23 15.50 -10.87
N ALA A 98 1.04 15.09 -11.03
CA ALA A 98 1.95 15.62 -12.04
C ALA A 98 1.45 15.33 -13.46
N ASP A 99 1.02 14.09 -13.74
CA ASP A 99 0.45 13.70 -15.03
C ASP A 99 -0.83 14.48 -15.36
N ALA A 100 -1.69 14.68 -14.38
CA ALA A 100 -2.90 15.47 -14.55
C ALA A 100 -2.57 16.93 -14.87
N SER A 101 -1.63 17.53 -14.14
CA SER A 101 -1.15 18.89 -14.41
C SER A 101 -0.57 19.02 -15.80
N ALA A 102 0.30 18.10 -16.19
CA ALA A 102 0.91 18.09 -17.53
C ALA A 102 -0.15 18.04 -18.65
N ARG A 103 -1.15 17.16 -18.52
CA ARG A 103 -2.27 17.08 -19.47
C ARG A 103 -3.09 18.37 -19.52
N GLN A 104 -3.38 18.97 -18.36
CA GLN A 104 -4.11 20.26 -18.29
C GLN A 104 -3.35 21.37 -18.96
N ILE A 105 -2.04 21.49 -18.70
CA ILE A 105 -1.18 22.50 -19.29
C ILE A 105 -1.07 22.30 -20.81
N ALA A 106 -0.93 21.06 -21.29
CA ALA A 106 -0.89 20.76 -22.72
C ALA A 106 -2.19 21.18 -23.40
N ALA A 107 -3.35 20.86 -22.81
CA ALA A 107 -4.68 21.27 -23.28
C ALA A 107 -4.83 22.80 -23.32
N ILE A 108 -4.41 23.49 -22.27
CA ILE A 108 -4.45 24.96 -22.22
C ILE A 108 -3.56 25.55 -23.34
N LYS A 109 -2.34 25.05 -23.50
CA LYS A 109 -1.40 25.55 -24.52
C LYS A 109 -1.87 25.31 -25.95
N SER A 110 -2.63 24.23 -26.24
CA SER A 110 -3.20 24.03 -27.57
C SER A 110 -4.22 25.13 -27.91
N VAL A 111 -5.17 25.39 -27.05
CA VAL A 111 -6.18 26.42 -27.25
C VAL A 111 -5.57 27.83 -27.34
N LEU A 112 -4.58 28.13 -26.49
CA LEU A 112 -3.91 29.43 -26.52
C LEU A 112 -3.17 29.69 -27.85
N ARG A 113 -2.67 28.66 -28.54
CA ARG A 113 -2.01 28.80 -29.83
C ARG A 113 -2.98 29.15 -30.97
N GLU A 114 -4.20 28.67 -30.90
CA GLU A 114 -5.21 28.82 -31.96
C GLU A 114 -6.06 30.09 -31.78
N GLY A 115 -6.48 30.42 -30.56
CA GLY A 115 -7.41 31.52 -30.31
C GLY A 115 -7.06 32.46 -29.17
N GLY A 116 -5.84 32.30 -28.58
CA GLY A 116 -5.42 33.14 -27.46
C GLY A 116 -6.23 32.87 -26.17
N GLU A 117 -6.09 33.76 -25.20
CA GLU A 117 -6.82 33.66 -23.92
C GLU A 117 -8.31 33.93 -24.07
N GLU A 118 -8.68 34.68 -25.10
CA GLU A 118 -10.08 35.06 -25.39
C GLU A 118 -10.94 33.86 -25.86
N ALA A 119 -10.30 32.79 -26.35
CA ALA A 119 -10.98 31.56 -26.70
C ALA A 119 -11.61 30.88 -25.48
N PHE A 120 -11.05 31.11 -24.28
CA PHE A 120 -11.65 30.54 -23.06
C PHE A 120 -12.81 31.39 -22.54
N PRO A 121 -13.90 30.77 -22.05
CA PRO A 121 -14.95 31.46 -21.30
C PRO A 121 -14.38 32.26 -20.12
N ASP A 122 -14.93 33.45 -19.85
CA ASP A 122 -14.43 34.38 -18.82
C ASP A 122 -14.24 33.70 -17.45
N ASN A 123 -15.16 32.85 -17.05
CA ASN A 123 -15.13 32.09 -15.78
C ASN A 123 -14.02 31.06 -15.69
N LEU A 124 -13.33 30.72 -16.80
CA LEU A 124 -12.22 29.79 -16.84
C LEU A 124 -10.85 30.45 -17.02
N ARG A 125 -10.78 31.71 -17.50
CA ARG A 125 -9.53 32.43 -17.76
C ARG A 125 -8.61 32.52 -16.56
N GLU A 126 -9.16 32.85 -15.39
CA GLU A 126 -8.39 32.87 -14.15
C GLU A 126 -7.79 31.49 -13.81
N THR A 127 -8.55 30.42 -14.01
CA THR A 127 -8.07 29.04 -13.81
C THR A 127 -6.93 28.69 -14.77
N VAL A 128 -7.02 29.12 -16.02
CA VAL A 128 -5.97 28.97 -17.04
C VAL A 128 -4.69 29.68 -16.60
N ARG A 129 -4.78 30.96 -16.22
CA ARG A 129 -3.63 31.77 -15.77
C ARG A 129 -2.94 31.13 -14.56
N LEU A 130 -3.72 30.76 -13.52
CA LEU A 130 -3.18 30.20 -12.30
C LEU A 130 -2.51 28.84 -12.56
N ARG A 131 -3.10 27.97 -13.40
CA ARG A 131 -2.49 26.66 -13.72
C ARG A 131 -1.19 26.80 -14.51
N LEU A 132 -1.08 27.78 -15.38
CA LEU A 132 0.16 28.04 -16.12
C LEU A 132 1.25 28.65 -15.24
N SER A 133 0.88 29.57 -14.32
CA SER A 133 1.81 30.19 -13.39
C SER A 133 2.31 29.26 -12.31
N TYR A 134 1.50 28.28 -11.90
CA TYR A 134 1.78 27.34 -10.81
C TYR A 134 1.59 25.87 -11.27
N PRO A 135 2.46 25.37 -12.16
CA PRO A 135 2.31 24.05 -12.78
C PRO A 135 2.48 22.88 -11.80
N THR A 136 3.23 23.08 -10.72
CA THR A 136 3.54 22.05 -9.72
C THR A 136 2.60 22.04 -8.53
N ASP A 137 1.78 23.10 -8.38
CA ASP A 137 0.85 23.19 -7.25
C ASP A 137 -0.19 22.07 -7.28
N SER A 138 -0.46 21.51 -6.11
CA SER A 138 -1.60 20.62 -5.91
C SER A 138 -2.92 21.36 -6.13
N LEU A 139 -4.01 20.62 -6.40
CA LEU A 139 -5.33 21.24 -6.54
C LEU A 139 -5.76 22.05 -5.28
N THR A 140 -5.30 21.67 -4.11
CA THR A 140 -5.63 22.35 -2.86
C THR A 140 -4.88 23.69 -2.76
N GLU A 141 -3.60 23.71 -3.10
CA GLU A 141 -2.79 24.94 -3.11
C GLU A 141 -3.28 25.88 -4.20
N LEU A 142 -3.50 25.37 -5.40
CA LEU A 142 -4.00 26.16 -6.51
C LEU A 142 -5.38 26.78 -6.21
N ALA A 143 -6.29 26.04 -5.55
CA ALA A 143 -7.61 26.56 -5.16
C ALA A 143 -7.55 27.71 -4.14
N ARG A 144 -6.52 27.75 -3.31
CA ARG A 144 -6.28 28.84 -2.34
C ARG A 144 -5.76 30.12 -2.98
N ARG A 145 -5.22 30.05 -4.21
CA ARG A 145 -4.69 31.23 -4.92
C ARG A 145 -5.75 32.07 -5.62
N PHE A 146 -6.98 31.58 -5.65
CA PHE A 146 -8.11 32.36 -6.16
C PHE A 146 -8.52 33.43 -5.15
N ASP A 147 -9.04 34.56 -5.65
CA ASP A 147 -9.60 35.61 -4.84
C ASP A 147 -11.06 35.88 -5.24
N PRO A 148 -12.05 35.45 -4.45
CA PRO A 148 -11.94 34.67 -3.22
C PRO A 148 -11.52 33.21 -3.48
N PRO A 149 -10.90 32.54 -2.47
CA PRO A 149 -10.49 31.13 -2.59
C PRO A 149 -11.66 30.20 -2.93
N ILE A 150 -11.44 29.23 -3.81
CA ILE A 150 -12.45 28.26 -4.24
C ILE A 150 -12.23 26.88 -3.62
N SER A 151 -13.24 26.02 -3.67
CA SER A 151 -13.11 24.66 -3.18
C SER A 151 -12.31 23.77 -4.17
N LYS A 152 -11.58 22.78 -3.64
CA LYS A 152 -10.88 21.78 -4.47
C LYS A 152 -11.79 21.07 -5.51
N PRO A 153 -13.03 20.64 -5.17
CA PRO A 153 -13.97 20.12 -6.16
C PRO A 153 -14.34 21.14 -7.23
N GLY A 154 -14.55 22.40 -6.86
CA GLY A 154 -14.85 23.50 -7.80
C GLY A 154 -13.72 23.71 -8.81
N LEU A 155 -12.48 23.75 -8.33
CA LEU A 155 -11.31 23.81 -9.20
C LEU A 155 -11.19 22.61 -10.12
N SER A 156 -11.37 21.40 -9.58
CA SER A 156 -11.33 20.15 -10.37
C SER A 156 -12.35 20.18 -11.51
N HIS A 157 -13.57 20.68 -11.24
CA HIS A 157 -14.59 20.82 -12.26
C HIS A 157 -14.22 21.86 -13.36
N ARG A 158 -13.62 23.01 -12.97
CA ARG A 158 -13.14 24.01 -13.93
C ARG A 158 -12.03 23.45 -14.82
N LEU A 159 -11.04 22.75 -14.25
CA LEU A 159 -9.96 22.11 -14.99
C LEU A 159 -10.46 21.01 -15.94
N LYS A 160 -11.47 20.24 -15.51
CA LYS A 160 -12.13 19.25 -16.38
C LYS A 160 -12.80 19.93 -17.58
N LYS A 161 -13.55 21.02 -17.36
CA LYS A 161 -14.15 21.81 -18.44
C LYS A 161 -13.10 22.35 -19.42
N ILE A 162 -11.94 22.80 -18.93
CA ILE A 162 -10.84 23.27 -19.78
C ILE A 162 -10.33 22.15 -20.69
N THR A 163 -10.11 20.95 -20.14
CA THR A 163 -9.64 19.81 -20.94
C THR A 163 -10.68 19.31 -21.93
N GLU A 164 -11.96 19.32 -21.57
CA GLU A 164 -13.09 18.99 -22.47
C GLU A 164 -13.26 20.03 -23.60
N PHE A 165 -13.06 21.31 -23.29
CA PHE A 165 -13.09 22.38 -24.27
C PHE A 165 -11.96 22.21 -25.29
N ALA A 166 -10.73 22.02 -24.83
CA ALA A 166 -9.59 21.78 -25.71
C ALA A 166 -9.72 20.53 -26.61
N ALA A 167 -10.43 19.50 -26.13
CA ALA A 167 -10.68 18.29 -26.91
C ALA A 167 -11.76 18.48 -28.01
N LYS A 168 -12.58 19.54 -27.97
CA LYS A 168 -13.61 19.84 -28.98
C LYS A 168 -13.09 20.75 -30.09
N GLU A 169 -12.03 21.48 -29.83
CA GLU A 169 -11.42 22.37 -30.81
C GLU A 169 -10.28 21.73 -31.63
N ASN A 170 -9.83 20.53 -31.23
CA ASN A 170 -8.93 19.66 -32.01
C ASN A 170 -9.72 18.61 -32.81
#